data_aeead0fc975f5d305aea8970b3bc9c28
#
_entry.id   aeead0fc975f5d305aea8970b3bc9c28
#
_cell.length_a   1.000
_cell.length_b   1.000
_cell.length_c   1.000
_cell.angle_alpha   90.00
_cell.angle_beta   90.00
_cell.angle_gamma   90.00
#
_symmetry.space_group_name_H-M   'P 1'
#
loop_
_entity.id
_entity.type
_entity.pdbx_description
1 polymer ?
#
loop_
_entity_poly.entity_id
_entity_poly.type
_entity_poly.pdbx_seq_one_letter_code
_entity_poly.pdbx_strand_id
1 'polypeptide(L)'
;MRQIVLDTETTGLDPKHGHRVIEVGCVEIENRKLTGRHFHRYLNPERDIDEGAQEVHGLTRAFLSNKPLFRHIEKELIEFVRGAELVIHNAPFDIGFLDSELALANSNHKGMTSLCGVLDTLLLARKKHPGQRNSLDALCKRYD
;
A
#
# COMPACT_ATOMS: atom_id res chain seq x y z
N MET A 1 5.02 -0.62 -20.85
CA MET A 1 4.45 0.18 -19.75
C MET A 1 4.79 -0.47 -18.42
N ARG A 2 5.32 0.32 -17.52
CA ARG A 2 5.74 -0.16 -16.21
C ARG A 2 4.63 0.05 -15.18
N GLN A 3 4.24 -1.01 -14.51
CA GLN A 3 3.24 -0.97 -13.44
C GLN A 3 3.81 -1.54 -12.16
N ILE A 4 3.33 -1.04 -11.03
CA ILE A 4 3.70 -1.54 -9.70
C ILE A 4 2.41 -1.91 -8.99
N VAL A 5 2.25 -3.19 -8.68
CA VAL A 5 1.17 -3.65 -7.81
C VAL A 5 1.60 -3.35 -6.38
N LEU A 6 0.80 -2.56 -5.67
CA LEU A 6 1.13 -2.08 -4.34
C LEU A 6 0.02 -2.41 -3.35
N ASP A 7 0.42 -2.83 -2.16
CA ASP A 7 -0.49 -3.06 -1.04
C ASP A 7 0.19 -2.62 0.25
N THR A 8 -0.62 -2.21 1.23
CA THR A 8 -0.14 -1.81 2.55
C THR A 8 -0.91 -2.53 3.64
N GLU A 9 -0.25 -2.70 4.79
CA GLU A 9 -0.91 -3.01 6.06
C GLU A 9 -0.71 -1.84 7.01
N THR A 10 -1.67 -1.61 7.89
CA THR A 10 -1.72 -0.42 8.74
C THR A 10 -2.10 -0.76 10.17
N THR A 11 -1.94 0.20 11.06
CA THR A 11 -2.35 0.05 12.46
C THR A 11 -3.86 0.22 12.67
N GLY A 12 -4.58 0.73 11.68
CA GLY A 12 -6.02 0.98 11.77
C GLY A 12 -6.60 1.49 10.46
N LEU A 13 -7.76 2.10 10.51
CA LEU A 13 -8.54 2.41 9.30
C LEU A 13 -8.37 3.83 8.76
N ASP A 14 -7.92 4.78 9.57
CA ASP A 14 -7.90 6.18 9.16
C ASP A 14 -6.57 6.86 9.58
N PRO A 15 -5.78 7.37 8.61
CA PRO A 15 -4.56 8.09 8.94
C PRO A 15 -4.81 9.38 9.73
N LYS A 16 -5.99 9.96 9.62
CA LYS A 16 -6.36 11.17 10.38
C LYS A 16 -6.44 10.91 11.88
N HIS A 17 -6.61 9.66 12.30
CA HIS A 17 -6.60 9.26 13.69
C HIS A 17 -5.22 8.81 14.18
N GLY A 18 -4.17 9.17 13.45
CA GLY A 18 -2.79 8.85 13.82
C GLY A 18 -2.37 7.43 13.44
N HIS A 19 -3.16 6.72 12.66
CA HIS A 19 -2.77 5.38 12.22
C HIS A 19 -1.64 5.44 11.20
N ARG A 20 -0.82 4.41 11.20
CA ARG A 20 0.44 4.35 10.47
C ARG A 20 0.51 3.12 9.57
N VAL A 21 1.32 3.22 8.52
CA VAL A 21 1.67 2.08 7.67
C VAL A 21 2.68 1.19 8.41
N ILE A 22 2.45 -0.12 8.42
CA ILE A 22 3.35 -1.10 9.05
C ILE A 22 3.95 -2.10 8.08
N GLU A 23 3.40 -2.18 6.89
CA GLU A 23 3.97 -3.00 5.82
C GLU A 23 3.65 -2.35 4.48
N VAL A 24 4.63 -2.32 3.58
CA VAL A 24 4.42 -1.92 2.19
C VAL A 24 5.05 -2.97 1.29
N GLY A 25 4.25 -3.47 0.34
CA GLY A 25 4.69 -4.45 -0.64
C GLY A 25 4.43 -3.95 -2.04
N CYS A 26 5.43 -4.08 -2.90
CA CYS A 26 5.37 -3.65 -4.30
C CYS A 26 5.96 -4.74 -5.19
N VAL A 27 5.26 -5.05 -6.28
CA VAL A 27 5.72 -6.01 -7.28
C VAL A 27 5.69 -5.32 -8.65
N GLU A 28 6.81 -5.39 -9.38
CA GLU A 28 6.91 -4.75 -10.69
C GLU A 28 6.40 -5.64 -11.82
N ILE A 29 5.62 -5.02 -12.69
CA ILE A 29 5.14 -5.62 -13.94
C ILE A 29 5.58 -4.72 -15.09
N GLU A 30 6.18 -5.30 -16.11
CA GLU A 30 6.56 -4.60 -17.34
C GLU A 30 5.95 -5.34 -18.52
N ASN A 31 5.20 -4.60 -19.33
CA ASN A 31 4.52 -5.17 -20.50
C ASN A 31 3.71 -6.43 -20.15
N ARG A 32 2.97 -6.37 -19.04
CA ARG A 32 2.05 -7.41 -18.57
C ARG A 32 2.76 -8.68 -18.04
N LYS A 33 4.04 -8.59 -17.72
CA LYS A 33 4.81 -9.70 -17.18
C LYS A 33 5.55 -9.29 -15.91
N LEU A 34 5.61 -10.20 -14.95
CA LEU A 34 6.42 -10.00 -13.75
C LEU A 34 7.90 -9.89 -14.14
N THR A 35 8.58 -8.89 -13.60
CA THR A 35 10.01 -8.67 -13.86
C THR A 35 10.91 -9.37 -12.85
N GLY A 36 10.36 -9.79 -11.71
CA GLY A 36 11.12 -10.28 -10.57
C GLY A 36 11.58 -9.17 -9.63
N ARG A 37 11.46 -7.90 -10.02
CA ARG A 37 11.80 -6.79 -9.12
C ARG A 37 10.64 -6.53 -8.17
N HIS A 38 10.97 -6.32 -6.89
CA HIS A 38 9.98 -6.06 -5.85
C HIS A 38 10.57 -5.17 -4.77
N PHE A 39 9.70 -4.57 -3.98
CA PHE A 39 10.05 -3.78 -2.81
C PHE A 39 9.15 -4.23 -1.67
N HIS A 40 9.72 -4.61 -0.54
CA HIS A 40 8.94 -5.06 0.61
C HIS A 40 9.62 -4.59 1.90
N ARG A 41 8.86 -3.90 2.75
CA ARG A 41 9.37 -3.43 4.04
C ARG A 41 8.29 -3.57 5.10
N TYR A 42 8.70 -4.05 6.28
CA TYR A 42 7.96 -3.86 7.51
C TYR A 42 8.44 -2.58 8.18
N LEU A 43 7.53 -1.87 8.85
CA LEU A 43 7.82 -0.58 9.46
C LEU A 43 7.40 -0.56 10.91
N ASN A 44 8.19 0.15 11.73
CA ASN A 44 7.83 0.41 13.11
C ASN A 44 6.87 1.60 13.16
N PRO A 45 5.61 1.41 13.59
CA PRO A 45 4.62 2.50 13.61
C PRO A 45 4.77 3.44 14.81
N GLU A 46 5.62 3.12 15.78
CA GLU A 46 5.79 3.87 17.03
C GLU A 46 4.47 4.09 17.78
N ARG A 47 3.55 3.14 17.64
CA ARG A 47 2.24 3.16 18.31
C ARG A 47 1.64 1.77 18.37
N ASP A 48 0.57 1.63 19.15
CA ASP A 48 -0.18 0.39 19.21
C ASP A 48 -0.95 0.14 17.91
N ILE A 49 -1.19 -1.14 17.65
CA ILE A 49 -1.95 -1.61 16.51
C ILE A 49 -3.36 -1.88 16.99
N ASP A 50 -4.38 -1.37 16.26
CA ASP A 50 -5.77 -1.69 16.58
C ASP A 50 -5.99 -3.19 16.50
N GLU A 51 -6.77 -3.73 17.44
CA GLU A 51 -7.04 -5.16 17.54
C GLU A 51 -7.64 -5.71 16.25
N GLY A 52 -8.60 -4.99 15.66
CA GLY A 52 -9.22 -5.38 14.41
C GLY A 52 -8.23 -5.47 13.26
N ALA A 53 -7.27 -4.54 13.18
CA ALA A 53 -6.22 -4.59 12.17
C ALA A 53 -5.31 -5.79 12.41
N GLN A 54 -4.89 -6.03 13.64
CA GLN A 54 -4.00 -7.14 13.97
C GLN A 54 -4.65 -8.50 13.68
N GLU A 55 -5.95 -8.63 13.87
CA GLU A 55 -6.68 -9.85 13.50
C GLU A 55 -6.60 -10.16 12.01
N VAL A 56 -6.56 -9.11 11.18
CA VAL A 56 -6.50 -9.24 9.72
C VAL A 56 -5.10 -9.63 9.26
N HIS A 57 -4.06 -8.89 9.68
CA HIS A 57 -2.70 -9.08 9.14
C HIS A 57 -1.77 -9.88 10.06
N GLY A 58 -2.13 -10.05 11.33
CA GLY A 58 -1.34 -10.85 12.28
C GLY A 58 -0.01 -10.24 12.74
N LEU A 59 0.30 -9.00 12.36
CA LEU A 59 1.54 -8.35 12.75
C LEU A 59 1.41 -7.74 14.14
N THR A 60 2.44 -7.95 14.98
CA THR A 60 2.43 -7.46 16.36
C THR A 60 3.37 -6.27 16.53
N ARG A 61 3.10 -5.44 17.53
CA ARG A 61 3.99 -4.33 17.87
C ARG A 61 5.40 -4.83 18.24
N ALA A 62 5.49 -5.96 18.93
CA ALA A 62 6.77 -6.56 19.28
C ALA A 62 7.59 -6.94 18.06
N PHE A 63 6.96 -7.57 17.08
CA PHE A 63 7.61 -7.92 15.80
C PHE A 63 8.15 -6.68 15.09
N LEU A 64 7.38 -5.58 15.11
CA LEU A 64 7.72 -4.36 14.38
C LEU A 64 8.67 -3.44 15.14
N SER A 65 8.98 -3.72 16.39
CA SER A 65 9.74 -2.83 17.28
C SER A 65 11.17 -2.55 16.79
N ASN A 66 11.78 -3.47 16.03
CA ASN A 66 13.13 -3.32 15.50
C ASN A 66 13.16 -2.99 14.01
N LYS A 67 12.00 -2.67 13.43
CA LYS A 67 11.91 -2.33 12.02
C LYS A 67 12.18 -0.84 11.81
N PRO A 68 12.58 -0.44 10.59
CA PRO A 68 12.82 0.97 10.29
C PRO A 68 11.53 1.80 10.36
N LEU A 69 11.69 3.10 10.54
CA LEU A 69 10.60 4.05 10.42
C LEU A 69 10.35 4.35 8.94
N PHE A 70 9.16 4.82 8.59
CA PHE A 70 8.86 5.17 7.20
C PHE A 70 9.87 6.17 6.63
N ARG A 71 10.27 7.18 7.39
CA ARG A 71 11.25 8.18 6.94
C ARG A 71 12.60 7.58 6.52
N HIS A 72 12.93 6.38 7.03
CA HIS A 72 14.19 5.70 6.68
C HIS A 72 14.09 4.96 5.35
N ILE A 73 12.88 4.64 4.87
CA ILE A 73 12.70 3.90 3.63
C ILE A 73 12.02 4.74 2.54
N GLU A 74 11.65 5.97 2.85
CA GLU A 74 10.90 6.84 1.95
C GLU A 74 11.62 7.02 0.60
N LYS A 75 12.91 7.34 0.64
CA LYS A 75 13.69 7.58 -0.58
C LYS A 75 13.72 6.36 -1.48
N GLU A 76 13.95 5.18 -0.92
CA GLU A 76 13.99 3.93 -1.67
C GLU A 76 12.62 3.60 -2.28
N LEU A 77 11.55 3.83 -1.53
CA LEU A 77 10.20 3.61 -2.03
C LEU A 77 9.90 4.54 -3.21
N ILE A 78 10.19 5.82 -3.06
CA ILE A 78 9.96 6.81 -4.12
C ILE A 78 10.76 6.46 -5.39
N GLU A 79 12.02 6.10 -5.26
CA GLU A 79 12.84 5.69 -6.39
C GLU A 79 12.26 4.45 -7.10
N PHE A 80 11.71 3.50 -6.34
CA PHE A 80 11.15 2.29 -6.90
C PHE A 80 9.87 2.57 -7.71
N VAL A 81 8.99 3.44 -7.21
CA VAL A 81 7.66 3.65 -7.81
C VAL A 81 7.59 4.80 -8.80
N ARG A 82 8.53 5.74 -8.76
CA ARG A 82 8.47 6.98 -9.57
C ARG A 82 8.27 6.67 -11.06
N GLY A 83 7.29 7.32 -11.65
CA GLY A 83 7.00 7.21 -13.08
C GLY A 83 6.22 5.97 -13.49
N ALA A 84 5.90 5.08 -12.54
CA ALA A 84 5.08 3.89 -12.81
C ALA A 84 3.59 4.21 -12.64
N GLU A 85 2.74 3.32 -13.16
CA GLU A 85 1.33 3.26 -12.78
C GLU A 85 1.18 2.32 -11.59
N LEU A 86 0.68 2.82 -10.48
CA LEU A 86 0.38 2.01 -9.31
C LEU A 86 -0.95 1.28 -9.52
N VAL A 87 -0.94 -0.02 -9.28
CA VAL A 87 -2.12 -0.88 -9.37
C VAL A 87 -2.48 -1.28 -7.94
N ILE A 88 -3.60 -0.77 -7.44
CA ILE A 88 -3.98 -0.88 -6.03
C ILE A 88 -5.45 -1.26 -5.91
N HIS A 89 -5.76 -2.20 -5.03
CA HIS A 89 -7.15 -2.52 -4.73
C HIS A 89 -7.68 -1.59 -3.64
N ASN A 90 -8.66 -0.75 -3.96
CA ASN A 90 -9.16 0.33 -3.10
C ASN A 90 -8.08 1.41 -2.88
N ALA A 91 -7.60 1.99 -3.97
CA ALA A 91 -6.48 2.92 -3.98
C ALA A 91 -6.59 4.09 -3.00
N PRO A 92 -7.76 4.74 -2.77
CA PRO A 92 -7.85 5.83 -1.81
C PRO A 92 -7.35 5.48 -0.41
N PHE A 93 -7.52 4.23 0.01
CA PHE A 93 -7.04 3.77 1.32
C PHE A 93 -5.51 3.82 1.40
N ASP A 94 -4.83 3.12 0.48
CA ASP A 94 -3.37 3.03 0.49
C ASP A 94 -2.70 4.37 0.16
N ILE A 95 -3.23 5.10 -0.81
CA ILE A 95 -2.71 6.41 -1.19
C ILE A 95 -2.87 7.40 -0.02
N GLY A 96 -4.00 7.39 0.67
CA GLY A 96 -4.23 8.24 1.84
C GLY A 96 -3.23 7.98 2.95
N PHE A 97 -2.94 6.70 3.23
CA PHE A 97 -1.94 6.32 4.22
C PHE A 97 -0.52 6.70 3.79
N LEU A 98 -0.16 6.44 2.54
CA LEU A 98 1.17 6.81 2.04
C LEU A 98 1.37 8.31 2.01
N ASP A 99 0.38 9.07 1.59
CA ASP A 99 0.44 10.53 1.61
C ASP A 99 0.60 11.07 3.03
N SER A 100 -0.09 10.48 4.00
CA SER A 100 0.07 10.82 5.41
C SER A 100 1.50 10.56 5.90
N GLU A 101 2.08 9.41 5.52
CA GLU A 101 3.46 9.08 5.88
C GLU A 101 4.45 10.06 5.26
N LEU A 102 4.26 10.43 4.00
CA LEU A 102 5.11 11.43 3.34
C LEU A 102 5.07 12.78 4.08
N ALA A 103 3.88 13.22 4.49
CA ALA A 103 3.72 14.46 5.24
C ALA A 103 4.42 14.39 6.59
N LEU A 104 4.27 13.28 7.32
CA LEU A 104 4.91 13.07 8.62
C LEU A 104 6.45 13.01 8.52
N ALA A 105 6.96 12.52 7.40
CA ALA A 105 8.39 12.44 7.13
C ALA A 105 8.98 13.76 6.61
N ASN A 106 8.17 14.81 6.48
CA ASN A 106 8.56 16.09 5.87
C ASN A 106 9.12 15.90 4.47
N SER A 107 8.49 15.05 3.67
CA SER A 107 8.89 14.76 2.32
C SER A 107 8.78 16.01 1.43
N ASN A 108 9.68 16.12 0.45
CA ASN A 108 9.60 17.14 -0.58
C ASN A 108 8.51 16.85 -1.62
N HIS A 109 7.91 15.68 -1.57
CA HIS A 109 6.87 15.25 -2.52
C HIS A 109 5.49 15.58 -1.97
N LYS A 110 4.61 16.10 -2.84
CA LYS A 110 3.26 16.52 -2.45
C LYS A 110 2.33 15.35 -2.19
N GLY A 111 2.62 14.16 -2.74
CA GLY A 111 1.81 12.96 -2.61
C GLY A 111 2.14 11.96 -3.69
N MET A 112 1.62 10.76 -3.55
CA MET A 112 1.91 9.66 -4.48
C MET A 112 1.43 9.96 -5.90
N THR A 113 0.30 10.65 -6.04
CA THR A 113 -0.26 10.98 -7.36
C THR A 113 0.55 12.03 -8.13
N SER A 114 1.45 12.75 -7.46
CA SER A 114 2.40 13.64 -8.12
C SER A 114 3.56 12.88 -8.78
N LEU A 115 3.75 11.62 -8.41
CA LEU A 115 4.88 10.79 -8.84
C LEU A 115 4.45 9.65 -9.77
N CYS A 116 3.22 9.17 -9.62
CA CYS A 116 2.72 7.96 -10.25
C CYS A 116 1.30 8.14 -10.74
N GLY A 117 0.94 7.43 -11.83
CA GLY A 117 -0.46 7.20 -12.14
C GLY A 117 -1.03 6.16 -11.17
N VAL A 118 -2.35 6.04 -11.12
CA VAL A 118 -3.03 5.09 -10.23
C VAL A 118 -4.16 4.39 -10.98
N LEU A 119 -4.19 3.07 -10.91
CA LEU A 119 -5.29 2.22 -11.37
C LEU A 119 -5.89 1.53 -10.15
N ASP A 120 -7.15 1.82 -9.86
CA ASP A 120 -7.86 1.20 -8.75
C ASP A 120 -8.60 -0.04 -9.24
N THR A 121 -8.11 -1.21 -8.81
CA THR A 121 -8.69 -2.49 -9.25
C THR A 121 -10.06 -2.76 -8.61
N LEU A 122 -10.40 -2.13 -7.50
CA LEU A 122 -11.75 -2.22 -6.92
C LEU A 122 -12.75 -1.51 -7.83
N LEU A 123 -12.46 -0.32 -8.32
CA LEU A 123 -13.33 0.39 -9.26
C LEU A 123 -13.49 -0.39 -10.56
N LEU A 124 -12.40 -0.96 -11.07
CA LEU A 124 -12.43 -1.78 -12.27
C LEU A 124 -13.31 -3.02 -12.05
N ALA A 125 -13.16 -3.69 -10.91
CA ALA A 125 -13.96 -4.87 -10.58
C ALA A 125 -15.44 -4.54 -10.47
N ARG A 126 -15.79 -3.40 -9.88
CA ARG A 126 -17.19 -2.96 -9.77
C ARG A 126 -17.83 -2.72 -11.14
N LYS A 127 -17.06 -2.26 -12.12
CA LYS A 127 -17.53 -2.10 -13.50
C LYS A 127 -17.73 -3.45 -14.19
N LYS A 128 -16.86 -4.41 -13.96
CA LYS A 128 -16.92 -5.74 -14.56
C LYS A 128 -17.93 -6.66 -13.89
N HIS A 129 -18.13 -6.50 -12.60
CA HIS A 129 -18.97 -7.38 -11.79
C HIS A 129 -19.95 -6.58 -10.93
N PRO A 130 -20.87 -5.80 -11.56
CA PRO A 130 -21.82 -4.99 -10.78
C PRO A 130 -22.72 -5.88 -9.92
N GLY A 131 -22.97 -5.42 -8.68
CA GLY A 131 -23.81 -6.15 -7.74
C GLY A 131 -23.17 -7.38 -7.10
N GLN A 132 -21.92 -7.68 -7.42
CA GLN A 132 -21.17 -8.80 -6.82
C GLN A 132 -20.18 -8.30 -5.77
N ARG A 133 -19.67 -9.22 -4.97
CA ARG A 133 -18.60 -8.92 -4.02
C ARG A 133 -17.29 -8.74 -4.80
N ASN A 134 -16.63 -7.60 -4.57
CA ASN A 134 -15.40 -7.24 -5.28
C ASN A 134 -14.24 -6.96 -4.34
N SER A 135 -14.26 -7.53 -3.12
CA SER A 135 -13.08 -7.55 -2.27
C SER A 135 -11.96 -8.32 -2.97
N LEU A 136 -10.73 -8.11 -2.53
CA LEU A 136 -9.59 -8.83 -3.12
C LEU A 136 -9.76 -10.34 -2.97
N ASP A 137 -10.21 -10.80 -1.80
CA ASP A 137 -10.48 -12.22 -1.56
C ASP A 137 -11.55 -12.77 -2.50
N ALA A 138 -12.64 -12.02 -2.72
CA ALA A 138 -13.72 -12.43 -3.63
C ALA A 138 -13.21 -12.55 -5.07
N LEU A 139 -12.36 -11.61 -5.51
CA LEU A 139 -11.77 -11.66 -6.84
C LEU A 139 -10.79 -12.82 -7.00
N CYS A 140 -9.98 -13.09 -5.99
CA CYS A 140 -9.06 -14.22 -6.01
C CYS A 140 -9.82 -15.55 -6.15
N LYS A 141 -10.96 -15.69 -5.47
CA LYS A 141 -11.83 -16.88 -5.61
C LYS A 141 -12.46 -16.97 -6.99
N ARG A 142 -12.82 -15.83 -7.60
CA ARG A 142 -13.51 -15.78 -8.90
C ARG A 142 -12.57 -16.05 -10.06
N TYR A 143 -11.35 -15.56 -9.99
CA TYR A 143 -10.38 -15.66 -11.08
C TYR A 143 -9.33 -16.75 -10.89
N ASP A 144 -9.40 -17.51 -9.86
CA ASP A 144 -8.43 -18.53 -9.45
C ASP A 144 -7.75 -19.28 -10.62
#